data_d9a861f754da174be391747c9945e4c3
#
_entry.id   d9a861f754da174be391747c9945e4c3
#
_cell.length_a   1.000
_cell.length_b   1.000
_cell.length_c   1.000
_cell.angle_alpha   90.00
_cell.angle_beta   90.00
_cell.angle_gamma   90.00
#
_symmetry.space_group_name_H-M   'P 1'
#
loop_
_entity.id
_entity.type
_entity.pdbx_description
1 polymer ?
#
loop_
_entity_poly.entity_id
_entity_poly.type
_entity_poly.pdbx_seq_one_letter_code
_entity_poly.pdbx_strand_id
1 'polypeptide(L)'
;MTDVLDLAKRLMAAPSVTPATGAVFDALEAMLVPLGFDVTRFTRGEGAAGSPEAPVENLFAIRRGPEGSKHLAFAGHLDVVPPGGGWTSEAFDPEVRGELLYGRGAVDMKGAIACMVDAAVQVPADAGTISFIITGDEEGPALHGTRALIDFMREQGHQPDLCLVGEPTSVNRLGDMMKIGRRGSVNIWLEVQGTQGHVAYPHLADNPIPRLVAMLADLDALVLDEGTDWFQPSNLEVTEIDVPNDAHNVIPAVAKARISIRFNDLHSGATLSEKVGEIAEKHGGSALPIISGEPFLTPPGAFSDTIAAAVKAETGVDPEPSTTGGTSDARFLRSVCPVIEFGLVNATMHKTNEAVAVEDLAALGRIYARIARDVLAGQA
;
A
#
# COMPACT_ATOMS: atom_id res chain seq x y z
N MET A 1 -25.66 -18.64 -5.82
CA MET A 1 -24.94 -17.46 -5.29
C MET A 1 -23.54 -17.95 -4.97
N THR A 2 -22.55 -17.34 -5.52
CA THR A 2 -21.14 -17.67 -5.21
C THR A 2 -20.89 -17.19 -3.78
N ASP A 3 -20.43 -18.09 -2.92
CA ASP A 3 -20.13 -17.75 -1.52
C ASP A 3 -18.82 -16.97 -1.48
N VAL A 4 -18.83 -15.77 -0.90
CA VAL A 4 -17.61 -14.93 -0.75
C VAL A 4 -16.49 -15.69 -0.02
N LEU A 5 -16.84 -16.56 0.92
CA LEU A 5 -15.90 -17.43 1.63
C LEU A 5 -15.17 -18.39 0.66
N ASP A 6 -15.89 -18.98 -0.30
CA ASP A 6 -15.29 -19.87 -1.30
C ASP A 6 -14.37 -19.07 -2.26
N LEU A 7 -14.76 -17.84 -2.65
CA LEU A 7 -13.91 -16.97 -3.45
C LEU A 7 -12.61 -16.63 -2.70
N ALA A 8 -12.70 -16.24 -1.42
CA ALA A 8 -11.55 -15.94 -0.59
C ALA A 8 -10.62 -17.15 -0.45
N LYS A 9 -11.16 -18.32 -0.13
CA LYS A 9 -10.37 -19.56 -0.02
C LYS A 9 -9.63 -19.89 -1.31
N ARG A 10 -10.26 -19.73 -2.47
CA ARG A 10 -9.63 -20.02 -3.78
C ARG A 10 -8.46 -19.07 -4.06
N LEU A 11 -8.57 -17.77 -3.75
CA LEU A 11 -7.47 -16.82 -3.91
C LEU A 11 -6.35 -17.10 -2.91
N MET A 12 -6.69 -17.39 -1.65
CA MET A 12 -5.71 -17.67 -0.60
C MET A 12 -4.95 -18.96 -0.81
N ALA A 13 -5.59 -19.99 -1.39
CA ALA A 13 -4.95 -21.27 -1.68
C ALA A 13 -3.85 -21.21 -2.76
N ALA A 14 -3.81 -20.14 -3.55
CA ALA A 14 -2.74 -19.90 -4.50
C ALA A 14 -1.59 -19.15 -3.81
N PRO A 15 -0.40 -19.75 -3.61
CA PRO A 15 0.77 -19.08 -3.06
C PRO A 15 1.18 -17.89 -3.95
N SER A 16 1.39 -16.73 -3.33
CA SER A 16 1.66 -15.48 -4.07
C SER A 16 2.52 -14.50 -3.27
N VAL A 17 3.63 -15.02 -2.70
CA VAL A 17 4.62 -14.13 -2.05
C VAL A 17 5.17 -13.17 -3.07
N THR A 18 5.27 -11.89 -2.68
CA THR A 18 5.69 -10.80 -3.55
C THR A 18 7.05 -11.05 -4.24
N PRO A 19 7.20 -10.78 -5.54
CA PRO A 19 6.18 -10.42 -6.51
C PRO A 19 5.33 -11.62 -6.94
N ALA A 20 4.00 -11.45 -7.00
CA ALA A 20 3.09 -12.52 -7.36
C ALA A 20 2.95 -12.70 -8.87
N THR A 21 2.78 -13.97 -9.30
CA THR A 21 2.54 -14.35 -10.70
C THR A 21 1.71 -15.63 -10.77
N GLY A 22 1.16 -15.95 -11.94
CA GLY A 22 0.60 -17.27 -12.28
C GLY A 22 -0.70 -17.61 -11.55
N ALA A 23 -0.69 -18.68 -10.76
CA ALA A 23 -1.89 -19.35 -10.25
C ALA A 23 -2.90 -18.42 -9.54
N VAL A 24 -2.45 -17.41 -8.82
CA VAL A 24 -3.36 -16.48 -8.13
C VAL A 24 -4.10 -15.58 -9.12
N PHE A 25 -3.43 -15.16 -10.21
CA PHE A 25 -4.05 -14.42 -11.32
C PHE A 25 -4.99 -15.32 -12.14
N ASP A 26 -4.62 -16.60 -12.37
CA ASP A 26 -5.49 -17.58 -13.01
C ASP A 26 -6.79 -17.78 -12.22
N ALA A 27 -6.68 -17.82 -10.88
CA ALA A 27 -7.84 -17.95 -10.00
C ALA A 27 -8.78 -16.73 -10.10
N LEU A 28 -8.23 -15.50 -10.11
CA LEU A 28 -9.04 -14.28 -10.23
C LEU A 28 -9.66 -14.15 -11.62
N GLU A 29 -8.91 -14.39 -12.68
CA GLU A 29 -9.43 -14.37 -14.06
C GLU A 29 -10.60 -15.36 -14.24
N ALA A 30 -10.46 -16.60 -13.70
CA ALA A 30 -11.50 -17.59 -13.73
C ALA A 30 -12.78 -17.19 -12.95
N MET A 31 -12.68 -16.22 -12.03
CA MET A 31 -13.85 -15.64 -11.36
C MET A 31 -14.49 -14.50 -12.17
N LEU A 32 -13.67 -13.67 -12.84
CA LEU A 32 -14.14 -12.46 -13.53
C LEU A 32 -14.70 -12.73 -14.92
N VAL A 33 -14.10 -13.63 -15.70
CA VAL A 33 -14.54 -13.94 -17.07
C VAL A 33 -16.02 -14.36 -17.14
N PRO A 34 -16.52 -15.27 -16.26
CA PRO A 34 -17.94 -15.65 -16.27
C PRO A 34 -18.90 -14.51 -15.91
N LEU A 35 -18.41 -13.44 -15.30
CA LEU A 35 -19.17 -12.24 -14.95
C LEU A 35 -19.21 -11.20 -16.08
N GLY A 36 -18.63 -11.54 -17.24
CA GLY A 36 -18.61 -10.67 -18.43
C GLY A 36 -17.51 -9.62 -18.43
N PHE A 37 -16.46 -9.80 -17.60
CA PHE A 37 -15.28 -8.95 -17.66
C PHE A 37 -14.37 -9.33 -18.83
N ASP A 38 -13.90 -8.31 -19.56
CA ASP A 38 -12.79 -8.39 -20.48
C ASP A 38 -11.49 -8.27 -19.67
N VAL A 39 -10.69 -9.34 -19.63
CA VAL A 39 -9.51 -9.44 -18.78
C VAL A 39 -8.25 -9.34 -19.60
N THR A 40 -7.38 -8.42 -19.23
CA THR A 40 -6.03 -8.26 -19.79
C THR A 40 -4.99 -8.50 -18.71
N ARG A 41 -4.11 -9.46 -18.95
CA ARG A 41 -2.94 -9.75 -18.09
C ARG A 41 -1.67 -9.40 -18.83
N PHE A 42 -0.72 -8.84 -18.12
CA PHE A 42 0.59 -8.51 -18.68
C PHE A 42 1.67 -8.46 -17.58
N THR A 43 2.91 -8.65 -18.01
CA THR A 43 4.08 -8.60 -17.11
C THR A 43 4.93 -7.37 -17.43
N ARG A 44 5.50 -6.74 -16.40
CA ARG A 44 6.51 -5.68 -16.49
C ARG A 44 7.66 -6.02 -15.57
N GLY A 45 8.85 -5.44 -15.88
CA GLY A 45 10.11 -5.75 -15.22
C GLY A 45 10.90 -6.80 -15.99
N GLU A 46 12.23 -6.61 -16.06
CA GLU A 46 13.14 -7.47 -16.82
C GLU A 46 14.33 -7.96 -15.96
N GLY A 47 14.31 -7.65 -14.66
CA GLY A 47 15.38 -8.01 -13.74
C GLY A 47 15.38 -9.49 -13.32
N ALA A 48 16.46 -9.89 -12.67
CA ALA A 48 16.53 -11.24 -12.09
C ALA A 48 15.52 -11.42 -10.94
N ALA A 49 15.09 -12.65 -10.72
CA ALA A 49 14.23 -13.00 -9.59
C ALA A 49 14.87 -12.52 -8.26
N GLY A 50 14.08 -11.84 -7.43
CA GLY A 50 14.53 -11.29 -6.14
C GLY A 50 15.22 -9.90 -6.24
N SER A 51 15.40 -9.35 -7.45
CA SER A 51 15.80 -7.95 -7.62
C SER A 51 14.59 -7.01 -7.62
N PRO A 52 14.78 -5.70 -7.34
CA PRO A 52 13.70 -4.71 -7.46
C PRO A 52 13.08 -4.63 -8.86
N GLU A 53 13.82 -5.03 -9.89
CA GLU A 53 13.43 -5.03 -11.29
C GLU A 53 12.84 -6.38 -11.74
N ALA A 54 12.57 -7.30 -10.81
CA ALA A 54 11.99 -8.60 -11.11
C ALA A 54 10.64 -8.47 -11.84
N PRO A 55 10.29 -9.44 -12.74
CA PRO A 55 9.01 -9.42 -13.42
C PRO A 55 7.82 -9.46 -12.46
N VAL A 56 6.87 -8.55 -12.67
CA VAL A 56 5.62 -8.42 -11.94
C VAL A 56 4.46 -8.67 -12.89
N GLU A 57 3.56 -9.56 -12.52
CA GLU A 57 2.32 -9.77 -13.25
C GLU A 57 1.23 -8.81 -12.77
N ASN A 58 0.45 -8.30 -13.71
CA ASN A 58 -0.62 -7.34 -13.51
C ASN A 58 -1.89 -7.79 -14.23
N LEU A 59 -3.05 -7.47 -13.68
CA LEU A 59 -4.34 -7.76 -14.26
C LEU A 59 -5.20 -6.50 -14.28
N PHE A 60 -5.68 -6.14 -15.47
CA PHE A 60 -6.76 -5.19 -15.65
C PHE A 60 -7.99 -5.92 -16.18
N ALA A 61 -9.14 -5.75 -15.54
CA ALA A 61 -10.38 -6.31 -16.03
C ALA A 61 -11.45 -5.24 -16.08
N ILE A 62 -12.30 -5.25 -17.13
CA ILE A 62 -13.35 -4.26 -17.32
C ILE A 62 -14.64 -4.91 -17.79
N ARG A 63 -15.75 -4.56 -17.15
CA ARG A 63 -17.12 -4.84 -17.63
C ARG A 63 -17.77 -3.50 -17.91
N ARG A 64 -17.97 -3.22 -19.21
CA ARG A 64 -18.50 -1.94 -19.67
C ARG A 64 -20.00 -1.89 -19.48
N GLY A 65 -20.49 -0.81 -18.87
CA GLY A 65 -21.88 -0.42 -18.84
C GLY A 65 -22.31 0.32 -20.10
N PRO A 66 -23.53 0.90 -20.13
CA PRO A 66 -23.99 1.77 -21.19
C PRO A 66 -23.04 2.95 -21.45
N GLU A 67 -23.01 3.44 -22.70
CA GLU A 67 -22.21 4.61 -23.06
C GLU A 67 -22.57 5.83 -22.18
N GLY A 68 -21.56 6.51 -21.65
CA GLY A 68 -21.72 7.65 -20.76
C GLY A 68 -22.10 7.31 -19.32
N SER A 69 -22.19 6.01 -18.97
CA SER A 69 -22.42 5.60 -17.58
C SER A 69 -21.20 5.88 -16.70
N LYS A 70 -21.42 5.96 -15.39
CA LYS A 70 -20.35 6.06 -14.39
C LYS A 70 -19.42 4.85 -14.43
N HIS A 71 -18.16 5.07 -14.09
CA HIS A 71 -17.12 4.06 -14.03
C HIS A 71 -16.50 3.99 -12.62
N LEU A 72 -16.74 2.91 -11.89
CA LEU A 72 -16.09 2.60 -10.62
C LEU A 72 -14.96 1.60 -10.85
N ALA A 73 -13.76 1.91 -10.35
CA ALA A 73 -12.67 0.96 -10.27
C ALA A 73 -12.58 0.37 -8.86
N PHE A 74 -12.41 -0.95 -8.78
CA PHE A 74 -11.88 -1.65 -7.63
C PHE A 74 -10.38 -1.86 -7.83
N ALA A 75 -9.57 -1.58 -6.81
CA ALA A 75 -8.13 -1.78 -6.89
C ALA A 75 -7.58 -2.52 -5.68
N GLY A 76 -6.49 -3.26 -5.90
CA GLY A 76 -5.83 -4.03 -4.87
C GLY A 76 -4.67 -4.87 -5.40
N HIS A 77 -4.15 -5.73 -4.54
CA HIS A 77 -3.01 -6.59 -4.84
C HIS A 77 -3.28 -8.06 -4.51
N LEU A 78 -2.65 -8.95 -5.28
CA LEU A 78 -2.71 -10.39 -5.08
C LEU A 78 -1.45 -10.95 -4.42
N ASP A 79 -0.37 -10.17 -4.41
CA ASP A 79 0.83 -10.54 -3.67
C ASP A 79 0.61 -10.42 -2.16
N VAL A 80 1.46 -11.09 -1.43
CA VAL A 80 1.42 -11.11 0.04
C VAL A 80 2.84 -11.13 0.59
N VAL A 81 3.05 -10.62 1.80
CA VAL A 81 4.31 -10.76 2.51
C VAL A 81 4.65 -12.23 2.77
N PRO A 82 5.93 -12.61 2.89
CA PRO A 82 6.32 -13.94 3.29
C PRO A 82 5.59 -14.39 4.56
N PRO A 83 5.08 -15.64 4.63
CA PRO A 83 4.31 -16.09 5.79
C PRO A 83 5.12 -16.11 7.08
N GLY A 84 6.44 -16.33 7.02
CA GLY A 84 7.27 -16.52 8.19
C GLY A 84 7.01 -17.88 8.86
N GLY A 85 7.64 -18.09 10.03
CA GLY A 85 7.47 -19.32 10.83
C GLY A 85 6.39 -19.20 11.89
N GLY A 86 6.04 -20.34 12.51
CA GLY A 86 5.15 -20.37 13.69
C GLY A 86 3.65 -20.41 13.39
N TRP A 87 3.26 -20.73 12.15
CA TRP A 87 1.85 -20.98 11.81
C TRP A 87 1.36 -22.26 12.49
N THR A 88 0.09 -22.24 12.89
CA THR A 88 -0.60 -23.44 13.43
C THR A 88 -1.29 -24.29 12.35
N SER A 89 -1.29 -23.80 11.10
CA SER A 89 -1.73 -24.45 9.86
C SER A 89 -0.81 -24.06 8.73
N GLU A 90 -0.99 -24.60 7.52
CA GLU A 90 -0.28 -24.13 6.34
C GLU A 90 -0.81 -22.76 5.90
N ALA A 91 0.09 -21.78 5.67
CA ALA A 91 -0.28 -20.40 5.38
C ALA A 91 -1.15 -20.24 4.10
N PHE A 92 -1.00 -21.16 3.13
CA PHE A 92 -1.72 -21.20 1.86
C PHE A 92 -2.73 -22.35 1.76
N ASP A 93 -3.09 -22.97 2.88
CA ASP A 93 -4.21 -23.91 2.98
C ASP A 93 -5.30 -23.29 3.88
N PRO A 94 -6.17 -22.44 3.30
CA PRO A 94 -7.11 -21.65 4.07
C PRO A 94 -8.18 -22.50 4.74
N GLU A 95 -8.28 -22.38 6.05
CA GLU A 95 -9.25 -23.14 6.85
C GLU A 95 -10.11 -22.24 7.75
N VAL A 96 -11.36 -22.65 7.95
CA VAL A 96 -12.23 -22.01 8.92
C VAL A 96 -12.10 -22.74 10.25
N ARG A 97 -11.74 -21.98 11.29
CA ARG A 97 -11.71 -22.43 12.69
C ARG A 97 -12.61 -21.53 13.53
N GLY A 98 -13.71 -22.09 14.02
CA GLY A 98 -14.76 -21.28 14.66
C GLY A 98 -15.37 -20.28 13.67
N GLU A 99 -15.29 -19.01 13.98
CA GLU A 99 -15.84 -17.91 13.18
C GLU A 99 -14.80 -17.23 12.28
N LEU A 100 -13.56 -17.73 12.26
CA LEU A 100 -12.45 -17.11 11.57
C LEU A 100 -11.96 -17.97 10.41
N LEU A 101 -11.70 -17.33 9.27
CA LEU A 101 -10.94 -17.89 8.13
C LEU A 101 -9.47 -17.54 8.30
N TYR A 102 -8.62 -18.58 8.44
CA TYR A 102 -7.16 -18.46 8.58
C TYR A 102 -6.46 -18.68 7.26
N GLY A 103 -5.39 -17.91 7.02
CA GLY A 103 -4.47 -18.05 5.90
C GLY A 103 -3.84 -16.73 5.53
N ARG A 104 -2.67 -16.77 4.88
CA ARG A 104 -1.98 -15.55 4.41
C ARG A 104 -2.79 -14.87 3.31
N GLY A 105 -2.99 -13.54 3.45
CA GLY A 105 -3.83 -12.72 2.58
C GLY A 105 -5.32 -12.73 2.96
N ALA A 106 -5.69 -13.35 4.09
CA ALA A 106 -7.07 -13.31 4.58
C ALA A 106 -7.55 -11.88 4.81
N VAL A 107 -6.68 -11.04 5.35
CA VAL A 107 -6.91 -9.62 5.64
C VAL A 107 -6.28 -8.75 4.58
N ASP A 108 -5.04 -9.04 4.16
CA ASP A 108 -4.20 -8.21 3.28
C ASP A 108 -3.75 -8.97 2.04
N MET A 109 -4.43 -8.75 0.83
CA MET A 109 -5.81 -8.24 0.80
C MET A 109 -6.70 -9.13 -0.09
N LYS A 110 -6.37 -10.44 -0.23
CA LYS A 110 -7.15 -11.41 -1.03
C LYS A 110 -8.60 -11.54 -0.56
N GLY A 111 -8.85 -11.42 0.77
CA GLY A 111 -10.20 -11.38 1.32
C GLY A 111 -11.03 -10.24 0.77
N ALA A 112 -10.47 -9.04 0.71
CA ALA A 112 -11.14 -7.88 0.14
C ALA A 112 -11.36 -8.03 -1.38
N ILE A 113 -10.40 -8.60 -2.13
CA ILE A 113 -10.58 -8.89 -3.56
C ILE A 113 -11.74 -9.88 -3.79
N ALA A 114 -11.86 -10.91 -2.95
CA ALA A 114 -13.01 -11.82 -3.00
C ALA A 114 -14.34 -11.08 -2.78
N CYS A 115 -14.38 -10.11 -1.85
CA CYS A 115 -15.53 -9.26 -1.62
C CYS A 115 -15.84 -8.32 -2.80
N MET A 116 -14.83 -7.83 -3.52
CA MET A 116 -15.02 -7.05 -4.74
C MET A 116 -15.64 -7.89 -5.86
N VAL A 117 -15.19 -9.15 -6.02
CA VAL A 117 -15.78 -10.09 -6.97
C VAL A 117 -17.24 -10.40 -6.61
N ASP A 118 -17.52 -10.67 -5.32
CA ASP A 118 -18.91 -10.88 -4.84
C ASP A 118 -19.80 -9.65 -5.08
N ALA A 119 -19.27 -8.44 -4.87
CA ALA A 119 -19.96 -7.20 -5.19
C ALA A 119 -20.29 -7.10 -6.70
N ALA A 120 -19.33 -7.46 -7.56
CA ALA A 120 -19.54 -7.45 -9.02
C ALA A 120 -20.61 -8.45 -9.49
N VAL A 121 -20.81 -9.57 -8.77
CA VAL A 121 -21.92 -10.50 -8.98
C VAL A 121 -23.27 -9.85 -8.69
N GLN A 122 -23.33 -9.02 -7.64
CA GLN A 122 -24.56 -8.39 -7.14
C GLN A 122 -24.97 -7.14 -7.92
N VAL A 123 -24.06 -6.58 -8.74
CA VAL A 123 -24.32 -5.36 -9.52
C VAL A 123 -24.70 -5.73 -10.96
N PRO A 124 -25.89 -5.31 -11.46
CA PRO A 124 -26.31 -5.56 -12.84
C PRO A 124 -25.29 -5.02 -13.86
N ALA A 125 -25.10 -5.73 -14.96
CA ALA A 125 -24.11 -5.35 -15.98
C ALA A 125 -24.43 -4.01 -16.67
N ASP A 126 -25.70 -3.61 -16.67
CA ASP A 126 -26.21 -2.36 -17.25
C ASP A 126 -26.24 -1.19 -16.25
N ALA A 127 -25.85 -1.42 -14.99
CA ALA A 127 -25.82 -0.35 -13.98
C ALA A 127 -24.71 0.70 -14.25
N GLY A 128 -23.63 0.29 -14.92
CA GLY A 128 -22.47 1.14 -15.22
C GLY A 128 -21.22 0.33 -15.44
N THR A 129 -20.10 1.01 -15.64
CA THR A 129 -18.80 0.36 -15.87
C THR A 129 -18.11 0.02 -14.54
N ILE A 130 -17.64 -1.22 -14.42
CA ILE A 130 -16.79 -1.66 -13.31
C ILE A 130 -15.46 -2.14 -13.88
N SER A 131 -14.34 -1.75 -13.25
CA SER A 131 -13.03 -2.30 -13.56
C SER A 131 -12.32 -2.81 -12.30
N PHE A 132 -11.38 -3.74 -12.51
CA PHE A 132 -10.44 -4.23 -11.51
C PHE A 132 -9.03 -3.84 -11.94
N ILE A 133 -8.26 -3.23 -11.03
CA ILE A 133 -6.88 -2.80 -11.19
C ILE A 133 -6.07 -3.59 -10.17
N ILE A 134 -5.47 -4.71 -10.59
CA ILE A 134 -4.89 -5.70 -9.67
C ILE A 134 -3.41 -5.91 -9.97
N THR A 135 -2.58 -5.62 -8.99
CA THR A 135 -1.13 -5.81 -9.07
C THR A 135 -0.64 -7.05 -8.33
N GLY A 136 0.56 -7.49 -8.67
CA GLY A 136 1.32 -8.52 -7.95
C GLY A 136 2.56 -7.99 -7.23
N ASP A 137 2.67 -6.68 -6.94
CA ASP A 137 3.87 -6.05 -6.35
C ASP A 137 3.51 -4.81 -5.49
N GLU A 138 2.52 -4.90 -4.62
CA GLU A 138 2.26 -3.85 -3.64
C GLU A 138 3.18 -4.00 -2.43
N GLU A 139 3.36 -5.24 -1.96
CA GLU A 139 4.14 -5.65 -0.78
C GLU A 139 5.66 -5.70 -1.05
N GLY A 140 6.06 -5.34 -2.25
CA GLY A 140 7.44 -5.33 -2.71
C GLY A 140 7.94 -3.93 -3.06
N PRO A 141 8.83 -3.81 -4.07
CA PRO A 141 9.37 -2.52 -4.52
C PRO A 141 8.34 -1.57 -5.13
N ALA A 142 7.17 -2.07 -5.58
CA ALA A 142 6.08 -1.33 -6.23
C ALA A 142 6.53 -0.51 -7.47
N LEU A 143 7.46 -1.06 -8.25
CA LEU A 143 8.02 -0.41 -9.43
C LEU A 143 7.25 -0.76 -10.70
N HIS A 144 6.88 -2.05 -10.85
CA HIS A 144 6.32 -2.61 -12.08
C HIS A 144 4.85 -3.07 -11.94
N GLY A 145 4.23 -2.77 -10.79
CA GLY A 145 2.84 -3.07 -10.44
C GLY A 145 1.86 -1.99 -10.90
N THR A 146 1.21 -1.33 -9.95
CA THR A 146 0.15 -0.34 -10.19
C THR A 146 0.56 0.81 -11.10
N ARG A 147 1.83 1.22 -11.11
CA ARG A 147 2.33 2.21 -12.07
C ARG A 147 2.17 1.72 -13.52
N ALA A 148 2.52 0.48 -13.80
CA ALA A 148 2.36 -0.12 -15.13
C ALA A 148 0.89 -0.30 -15.52
N LEU A 149 0.01 -0.59 -14.56
CA LEU A 149 -1.45 -0.61 -14.77
C LEU A 149 -1.99 0.77 -15.14
N ILE A 150 -1.52 1.83 -14.50
CA ILE A 150 -1.90 3.22 -14.83
C ILE A 150 -1.46 3.58 -16.24
N ASP A 151 -0.22 3.22 -16.63
CA ASP A 151 0.28 3.48 -17.99
C ASP A 151 -0.55 2.70 -19.03
N PHE A 152 -0.83 1.41 -18.77
CA PHE A 152 -1.73 0.61 -19.61
C PHE A 152 -3.13 1.25 -19.74
N MET A 153 -3.73 1.68 -18.64
CA MET A 153 -5.03 2.33 -18.63
C MET A 153 -5.05 3.61 -19.49
N ARG A 154 -4.00 4.43 -19.39
CA ARG A 154 -3.84 5.66 -20.18
C ARG A 154 -3.70 5.34 -21.67
N GLU A 155 -2.89 4.34 -22.03
CA GLU A 155 -2.69 3.90 -23.42
C GLU A 155 -3.99 3.37 -24.04
N GLN A 156 -4.83 2.68 -23.25
CA GLN A 156 -6.10 2.12 -23.72
C GLN A 156 -7.28 3.10 -23.56
N GLY A 157 -7.07 4.30 -23.01
CA GLY A 157 -8.11 5.31 -22.79
C GLY A 157 -9.10 4.95 -21.69
N HIS A 158 -8.70 4.12 -20.72
CA HIS A 158 -9.53 3.79 -19.56
C HIS A 158 -9.33 4.82 -18.45
N GLN A 159 -10.42 5.49 -18.07
CA GLN A 159 -10.41 6.47 -16.98
C GLN A 159 -11.62 6.28 -16.08
N PRO A 160 -11.47 5.67 -14.91
CA PRO A 160 -12.54 5.59 -13.93
C PRO A 160 -12.89 6.98 -13.36
N ASP A 161 -14.14 7.15 -12.97
CA ASP A 161 -14.59 8.35 -12.24
C ASP A 161 -14.11 8.32 -10.80
N LEU A 162 -14.13 7.13 -10.15
CA LEU A 162 -13.78 6.89 -8.76
C LEU A 162 -13.08 5.54 -8.62
N CYS A 163 -12.18 5.43 -7.62
CA CYS A 163 -11.48 4.19 -7.30
C CYS A 163 -11.63 3.84 -5.81
N LEU A 164 -12.05 2.62 -5.52
CA LEU A 164 -12.08 2.04 -4.18
C LEU A 164 -10.99 0.99 -4.05
N VAL A 165 -10.03 1.22 -3.14
CA VAL A 165 -8.95 0.29 -2.82
C VAL A 165 -9.35 -0.54 -1.60
N GLY A 166 -9.16 -1.84 -1.64
CA GLY A 166 -9.62 -2.77 -0.60
C GLY A 166 -8.64 -3.03 0.53
N GLU A 167 -7.74 -2.10 0.81
CA GLU A 167 -6.78 -2.19 1.92
C GLU A 167 -7.46 -2.36 3.28
N PRO A 168 -6.86 -3.10 4.23
CA PRO A 168 -7.42 -3.33 5.55
C PRO A 168 -7.37 -2.06 6.42
N THR A 169 -8.39 -1.25 6.32
CA THR A 169 -8.46 0.07 6.97
C THR A 169 -9.12 0.05 8.34
N SER A 170 -10.03 -0.90 8.60
CA SER A 170 -10.74 -1.01 9.87
C SER A 170 -9.79 -1.43 11.00
N VAL A 171 -9.99 -0.91 12.22
CA VAL A 171 -9.05 -1.08 13.33
C VAL A 171 -9.56 -2.05 14.38
N ASN A 172 -10.73 -1.80 14.97
CA ASN A 172 -11.29 -2.62 16.05
C ASN A 172 -12.49 -3.46 15.58
N ARG A 173 -13.23 -2.95 14.60
CA ARG A 173 -14.39 -3.63 14.01
C ARG A 173 -14.57 -3.16 12.57
N LEU A 174 -15.16 -4.00 11.75
CA LEU A 174 -15.44 -3.65 10.36
C LEU A 174 -16.23 -2.34 10.27
N GLY A 175 -15.71 -1.40 9.50
CA GLY A 175 -16.38 -0.15 9.23
C GLY A 175 -16.08 0.99 10.18
N ASP A 176 -15.17 0.85 11.14
CA ASP A 176 -14.83 1.95 12.06
C ASP A 176 -13.89 2.99 11.46
N MET A 177 -13.22 2.70 10.33
CA MET A 177 -12.32 3.64 9.67
C MET A 177 -12.27 3.43 8.15
N MET A 178 -12.20 4.53 7.40
CA MET A 178 -11.84 4.57 5.98
C MET A 178 -10.64 5.49 5.77
N LYS A 179 -9.81 5.23 4.76
CA LYS A 179 -8.66 6.10 4.46
C LYS A 179 -9.01 7.00 3.27
N ILE A 180 -9.07 8.28 3.53
CA ILE A 180 -9.29 9.34 2.52
C ILE A 180 -7.98 9.94 2.01
N GLY A 181 -6.85 9.52 2.56
CA GLY A 181 -5.52 9.97 2.18
C GLY A 181 -4.44 9.21 2.90
N ARG A 182 -3.21 9.39 2.47
CA ARG A 182 -2.01 8.82 3.09
C ARG A 182 -0.90 9.86 3.14
N ARG A 183 -0.06 9.78 4.18
CA ARG A 183 1.17 10.58 4.24
C ARG A 183 2.16 10.10 3.19
N GLY A 184 3.00 11.01 2.72
CA GLY A 184 4.16 10.68 1.93
C GLY A 184 5.24 10.00 2.76
N SER A 185 6.20 9.37 2.05
CA SER A 185 7.31 8.64 2.65
C SER A 185 8.57 8.87 1.85
N VAL A 186 9.64 9.28 2.54
CA VAL A 186 11.00 9.31 1.99
C VAL A 186 11.97 8.69 2.98
N ASN A 187 12.81 7.79 2.49
CA ASN A 187 13.92 7.21 3.24
C ASN A 187 15.23 7.80 2.69
N ILE A 188 16.13 8.21 3.57
CA ILE A 188 17.36 8.89 3.16
C ILE A 188 18.56 8.21 3.82
N TRP A 189 19.51 7.77 2.99
CA TRP A 189 20.80 7.25 3.44
C TRP A 189 21.78 8.39 3.55
N LEU A 190 22.38 8.53 4.72
CA LEU A 190 23.36 9.54 5.05
C LEU A 190 24.73 8.90 5.15
N GLU A 191 25.75 9.58 4.60
CA GLU A 191 27.13 9.11 4.67
C GLU A 191 28.07 10.27 4.91
N VAL A 192 29.03 10.07 5.84
CA VAL A 192 30.14 10.98 6.10
C VAL A 192 31.44 10.24 5.86
N GLN A 193 32.22 10.74 4.91
CA GLN A 193 33.56 10.22 4.61
C GLN A 193 34.58 10.86 5.54
N GLY A 194 35.55 10.05 6.01
CA GLY A 194 36.68 10.46 6.79
C GLY A 194 37.98 9.85 6.28
N THR A 195 38.97 9.80 7.14
CA THR A 195 40.24 9.14 6.85
C THR A 195 40.62 8.23 8.02
N GLN A 196 40.76 6.95 7.72
CA GLN A 196 41.16 5.95 8.73
C GLN A 196 42.52 6.25 9.32
N GLY A 197 42.67 6.05 10.64
CA GLY A 197 43.95 6.20 11.29
C GLY A 197 43.99 5.64 12.70
N HIS A 198 45.15 5.69 13.33
CA HIS A 198 45.33 5.21 14.69
C HIS A 198 44.83 6.27 15.69
N VAL A 199 44.01 5.88 16.66
CA VAL A 199 43.39 6.78 17.65
C VAL A 199 44.41 7.63 18.44
N ALA A 200 45.62 7.14 18.60
CA ALA A 200 46.69 7.88 19.28
C ALA A 200 47.34 8.98 18.40
N TYR A 201 47.05 9.00 17.09
CA TYR A 201 47.58 9.97 16.12
C TYR A 201 46.45 10.65 15.33
N PRO A 202 45.52 11.34 16.03
CA PRO A 202 44.33 11.87 15.38
C PRO A 202 44.61 12.93 14.30
N HIS A 203 45.78 13.56 14.35
CA HIS A 203 46.26 14.53 13.36
C HIS A 203 46.60 13.90 11.98
N LEU A 204 46.68 12.57 11.90
CA LEU A 204 46.90 11.82 10.65
C LEU A 204 45.60 11.15 10.13
N ALA A 205 44.48 11.43 10.76
CA ALA A 205 43.18 10.86 10.43
C ALA A 205 42.11 11.95 10.37
N ASP A 206 40.96 11.61 9.86
CA ASP A 206 39.74 12.45 9.92
C ASP A 206 38.60 11.56 10.40
N ASN A 207 38.10 11.83 11.61
CA ASN A 207 37.03 11.03 12.21
C ASN A 207 35.65 11.49 11.71
N PRO A 208 34.88 10.65 10.94
CA PRO A 208 33.57 11.01 10.43
C PRO A 208 32.49 11.00 11.52
N ILE A 209 32.69 10.27 12.63
CA ILE A 209 31.64 10.06 13.65
C ILE A 209 31.15 11.39 14.27
N PRO A 210 32.01 12.31 14.74
CA PRO A 210 31.54 13.57 15.32
C PRO A 210 30.70 14.41 14.36
N ARG A 211 31.01 14.38 13.04
CA ARG A 211 30.25 15.08 12.01
C ARG A 211 28.91 14.42 11.78
N LEU A 212 28.84 13.08 11.73
CA LEU A 212 27.57 12.36 11.63
C LEU A 212 26.68 12.62 12.85
N VAL A 213 27.23 12.60 14.07
CA VAL A 213 26.47 12.88 15.30
C VAL A 213 25.90 14.31 15.27
N ALA A 214 26.68 15.29 14.85
CA ALA A 214 26.21 16.68 14.72
C ALA A 214 25.12 16.83 13.63
N MET A 215 25.29 16.14 12.51
CA MET A 215 24.28 16.07 11.45
C MET A 215 22.95 15.49 11.97
N LEU A 216 23.00 14.34 12.66
CA LEU A 216 21.81 13.71 13.21
C LEU A 216 21.14 14.57 14.29
N ALA A 217 21.91 15.30 15.10
CA ALA A 217 21.35 16.23 16.07
C ALA A 217 20.62 17.41 15.41
N ASP A 218 21.15 17.97 14.32
CA ASP A 218 20.47 19.01 13.56
C ASP A 218 19.18 18.46 12.87
N LEU A 219 19.20 17.23 12.40
CA LEU A 219 18.03 16.57 11.79
C LEU A 219 16.96 16.26 12.83
N ASP A 220 17.31 15.74 14.00
CA ASP A 220 16.39 15.42 15.10
C ASP A 220 15.72 16.67 15.69
N ALA A 221 16.40 17.82 15.61
CA ALA A 221 15.86 19.10 16.06
C ALA A 221 14.89 19.75 15.05
N LEU A 222 14.69 19.18 13.86
CA LEU A 222 13.80 19.76 12.86
C LEU A 222 12.35 19.62 13.28
N VAL A 223 11.65 20.76 13.34
CA VAL A 223 10.20 20.83 13.30
C VAL A 223 9.80 21.06 11.84
N LEU A 224 9.15 20.09 11.24
CA LEU A 224 8.77 20.15 9.82
C LEU A 224 7.50 20.97 9.64
N ASP A 225 6.46 20.69 10.45
CA ASP A 225 5.16 21.35 10.47
C ASP A 225 4.38 20.99 11.74
N GLU A 226 3.21 21.59 11.92
CA GLU A 226 2.29 21.34 13.04
C GLU A 226 1.10 20.44 12.64
N GLY A 227 1.11 19.87 11.42
CA GLY A 227 0.00 19.12 10.86
C GLY A 227 -1.02 20.00 10.14
N THR A 228 -2.09 19.36 9.67
CA THR A 228 -3.24 20.01 9.02
C THR A 228 -4.54 19.49 9.62
N ASP A 229 -5.69 19.95 9.13
CA ASP A 229 -7.01 19.44 9.58
C ASP A 229 -7.15 17.93 9.35
N TRP A 230 -6.43 17.36 8.37
CA TRP A 230 -6.54 15.96 7.99
C TRP A 230 -5.28 15.14 8.25
N PHE A 231 -4.14 15.77 8.42
CA PHE A 231 -2.87 15.07 8.61
C PHE A 231 -2.23 15.40 9.95
N GLN A 232 -1.68 14.39 10.57
CA GLN A 232 -0.76 14.56 11.69
C GLN A 232 0.48 15.36 11.25
N PRO A 233 1.22 15.99 12.19
CA PRO A 233 2.52 16.57 11.89
C PRO A 233 3.45 15.58 11.19
N SER A 234 4.25 16.08 10.26
CA SER A 234 5.30 15.31 9.64
C SER A 234 6.38 14.98 10.67
N ASN A 235 6.91 13.75 10.60
CA ASN A 235 7.94 13.28 11.53
C ASN A 235 9.15 12.70 10.80
N LEU A 236 10.32 12.91 11.39
CA LEU A 236 11.59 12.34 10.97
C LEU A 236 12.08 11.41 12.07
N GLU A 237 12.50 10.19 11.70
CA GLU A 237 13.05 9.20 12.61
C GLU A 237 14.40 8.71 12.10
N VAL A 238 15.39 8.63 12.98
CA VAL A 238 16.67 7.95 12.71
C VAL A 238 16.44 6.46 12.89
N THR A 239 16.55 5.69 11.81
CA THR A 239 16.23 4.25 11.80
C THR A 239 17.47 3.34 11.84
N GLU A 240 18.65 3.89 11.57
CA GLU A 240 19.89 3.13 11.58
C GLU A 240 21.09 4.06 11.76
N ILE A 241 22.09 3.61 12.51
CA ILE A 241 23.43 4.19 12.55
C ILE A 241 24.40 3.01 12.36
N ASP A 242 25.24 3.10 11.33
CA ASP A 242 26.20 2.07 10.98
C ASP A 242 27.60 2.67 10.85
N VAL A 243 28.51 2.21 11.71
CA VAL A 243 29.93 2.58 11.68
C VAL A 243 30.75 1.29 11.72
N PRO A 244 31.08 0.71 10.54
CA PRO A 244 31.76 -0.56 10.45
C PRO A 244 33.22 -0.40 10.96
N ASN A 245 33.47 -0.76 12.22
CA ASN A 245 34.76 -0.63 12.87
C ASN A 245 34.95 -1.69 13.96
N ASP A 246 35.63 -2.76 13.63
CA ASP A 246 35.91 -3.89 14.55
C ASP A 246 37.05 -3.64 15.50
N ALA A 247 37.83 -2.56 15.31
CA ALA A 247 39.06 -2.28 16.06
C ALA A 247 38.90 -1.06 16.97
N HIS A 248 39.05 -1.25 18.28
CA HIS A 248 38.90 -0.19 19.28
C HIS A 248 39.97 0.93 19.23
N ASN A 249 41.09 0.71 18.54
CA ASN A 249 42.20 1.67 18.41
C ASN A 249 42.31 2.29 17.00
N VAL A 250 41.29 2.14 16.16
CA VAL A 250 41.22 2.68 14.80
C VAL A 250 40.10 3.71 14.71
N ILE A 251 40.39 4.86 14.12
CA ILE A 251 39.40 5.84 13.64
C ILE A 251 38.86 5.31 12.32
N PRO A 252 37.53 5.15 12.15
CA PRO A 252 36.95 4.60 10.90
C PRO A 252 37.06 5.58 9.72
N ALA A 253 37.01 5.04 8.49
CA ALA A 253 37.03 5.84 7.27
C ALA A 253 35.65 6.38 6.89
N VAL A 254 34.56 5.79 7.40
CA VAL A 254 33.19 6.15 7.03
C VAL A 254 32.25 5.98 8.21
N ALA A 255 31.23 6.82 8.29
CA ALA A 255 30.12 6.66 9.19
C ALA A 255 28.82 6.89 8.42
N LYS A 256 27.80 6.06 8.65
CA LYS A 256 26.53 6.03 7.92
C LYS A 256 25.35 6.08 8.88
N ALA A 257 24.24 6.60 8.36
CA ALA A 257 22.94 6.52 9.03
C ALA A 257 21.83 6.41 8.00
N ARG A 258 20.64 6.01 8.44
CA ARG A 258 19.42 6.08 7.66
C ARG A 258 18.36 6.77 8.47
N ILE A 259 17.63 7.67 7.80
CA ILE A 259 16.45 8.33 8.34
C ILE A 259 15.23 7.99 7.50
N SER A 260 14.06 8.04 8.12
CA SER A 260 12.77 7.89 7.47
C SER A 260 11.88 9.08 7.83
N ILE A 261 11.29 9.73 6.82
CA ILE A 261 10.35 10.83 7.03
C ILE A 261 8.97 10.38 6.56
N ARG A 262 7.96 10.60 7.41
CA ARG A 262 6.55 10.52 7.04
C ARG A 262 6.00 11.93 7.02
N PHE A 263 5.48 12.38 5.88
CA PHE A 263 5.14 13.79 5.67
C PHE A 263 3.72 13.97 5.11
N ASN A 264 3.13 15.10 5.46
CA ASN A 264 1.80 15.52 5.02
C ASN A 264 1.88 16.36 3.73
N ASP A 265 0.74 16.87 3.29
CA ASP A 265 0.57 17.60 2.04
C ASP A 265 1.11 19.04 2.04
N LEU A 266 1.71 19.50 3.15
CA LEU A 266 2.48 20.74 3.20
C LEU A 266 3.88 20.59 2.58
N HIS A 267 4.33 19.34 2.35
CA HIS A 267 5.65 19.03 1.83
C HIS A 267 5.58 18.16 0.58
N SER A 268 6.70 18.08 -0.12
CA SER A 268 6.99 17.06 -1.12
C SER A 268 8.24 16.27 -0.73
N GLY A 269 8.36 15.05 -1.24
CA GLY A 269 9.57 14.26 -1.05
C GLY A 269 10.81 14.99 -1.56
N ALA A 270 10.68 15.76 -2.65
CA ALA A 270 11.76 16.54 -3.24
C ALA A 270 12.23 17.66 -2.30
N THR A 271 11.31 18.47 -1.74
CA THR A 271 11.66 19.60 -0.85
C THR A 271 12.28 19.12 0.46
N LEU A 272 11.81 17.99 1.00
CA LEU A 272 12.41 17.37 2.20
C LEU A 272 13.78 16.79 1.92
N SER A 273 13.96 16.17 0.75
CA SER A 273 15.25 15.63 0.33
C SER A 273 16.31 16.74 0.17
N GLU A 274 15.93 17.87 -0.42
CA GLU A 274 16.78 19.05 -0.54
C GLU A 274 17.19 19.59 0.84
N LYS A 275 16.24 19.78 1.74
CA LYS A 275 16.49 20.25 3.12
C LYS A 275 17.44 19.33 3.89
N VAL A 276 17.27 18.02 3.78
CA VAL A 276 18.19 17.05 4.40
C VAL A 276 19.56 17.09 3.73
N GLY A 277 19.61 17.24 2.40
CA GLY A 277 20.85 17.40 1.62
C GLY A 277 21.67 18.59 2.08
N GLU A 278 21.06 19.76 2.27
CA GLU A 278 21.72 20.96 2.79
C GLU A 278 22.33 20.75 4.19
N ILE A 279 21.61 20.04 5.07
CA ILE A 279 22.12 19.70 6.40
C ILE A 279 23.29 18.71 6.28
N ALA A 280 23.19 17.71 5.41
CA ALA A 280 24.28 16.76 5.20
C ALA A 280 25.54 17.46 4.68
N GLU A 281 25.41 18.34 3.69
CA GLU A 281 26.51 19.12 3.15
C GLU A 281 27.16 20.03 4.21
N LYS A 282 26.37 20.70 5.05
CA LYS A 282 26.85 21.52 6.16
C LYS A 282 27.82 20.76 7.07
N HIS A 283 27.60 19.46 7.27
CA HIS A 283 28.43 18.58 8.09
C HIS A 283 29.46 17.78 7.28
N GLY A 284 29.63 18.10 5.99
CA GLY A 284 30.61 17.45 5.10
C GLY A 284 30.22 16.00 4.77
N GLY A 285 28.93 15.70 4.74
CA GLY A 285 28.37 14.42 4.34
C GLY A 285 27.55 14.51 3.06
N SER A 286 26.91 13.41 2.72
CA SER A 286 25.99 13.28 1.59
C SER A 286 24.70 12.63 2.02
N ALA A 287 23.62 12.87 1.24
CA ALA A 287 22.32 12.28 1.43
C ALA A 287 21.84 11.64 0.12
N LEU A 288 21.35 10.41 0.17
CA LEU A 288 20.77 9.69 -0.94
C LEU A 288 19.29 9.39 -0.65
N PRO A 289 18.33 10.17 -1.17
CA PRO A 289 16.92 9.98 -0.91
C PRO A 289 16.30 8.92 -1.82
N ILE A 290 15.35 8.16 -1.27
CA ILE A 290 14.40 7.32 -2.02
C ILE A 290 12.99 7.72 -1.58
N ILE A 291 12.27 8.39 -2.48
CA ILE A 291 10.88 8.80 -2.27
C ILE A 291 9.98 7.61 -2.61
N SER A 292 9.37 7.02 -1.60
CA SER A 292 8.45 5.88 -1.78
C SER A 292 7.07 6.32 -2.26
N GLY A 293 6.64 7.52 -1.91
CA GLY A 293 5.38 8.11 -2.37
C GLY A 293 5.16 9.51 -1.84
N GLU A 294 4.42 10.30 -2.61
CA GLU A 294 3.94 11.61 -2.20
C GLU A 294 2.64 11.48 -1.39
N PRO A 295 2.32 12.43 -0.52
CA PRO A 295 1.06 12.43 0.21
C PRO A 295 -0.11 12.67 -0.74
N PHE A 296 -1.28 12.19 -0.37
CA PHE A 296 -2.51 12.52 -1.07
C PHE A 296 -3.68 12.63 -0.11
N LEU A 297 -4.67 13.41 -0.52
CA LEU A 297 -5.96 13.55 0.13
C LEU A 297 -7.05 13.52 -0.94
N THR A 298 -8.06 12.71 -0.75
CA THR A 298 -9.38 12.84 -1.37
C THR A 298 -10.26 13.58 -0.35
N PRO A 299 -10.52 14.87 -0.52
CA PRO A 299 -11.29 15.63 0.46
C PRO A 299 -12.65 14.97 0.71
N PRO A 300 -13.17 14.99 1.95
CA PRO A 300 -14.53 14.53 2.22
C PRO A 300 -15.56 15.17 1.29
N GLY A 301 -16.50 14.37 0.83
CA GLY A 301 -17.52 14.77 -0.14
C GLY A 301 -18.37 13.59 -0.59
N ALA A 302 -19.03 13.70 -1.73
CA ALA A 302 -20.01 12.72 -2.18
C ALA A 302 -19.49 11.27 -2.16
N PHE A 303 -18.24 11.01 -2.56
CA PHE A 303 -17.67 9.66 -2.54
C PHE A 303 -17.49 9.11 -1.11
N SER A 304 -16.88 9.87 -0.21
CA SER A 304 -16.72 9.45 1.19
C SER A 304 -18.08 9.30 1.89
N ASP A 305 -19.04 10.16 1.58
CA ASP A 305 -20.39 10.10 2.13
C ASP A 305 -21.13 8.84 1.66
N THR A 306 -20.98 8.47 0.38
CA THR A 306 -21.53 7.23 -0.18
C THR A 306 -20.94 6.00 0.52
N ILE A 307 -19.62 5.97 0.74
CA ILE A 307 -18.97 4.87 1.48
C ILE A 307 -19.49 4.83 2.92
N ALA A 308 -19.53 5.97 3.62
CA ALA A 308 -20.00 6.04 4.99
C ALA A 308 -21.46 5.58 5.13
N ALA A 309 -22.32 5.97 4.20
CA ALA A 309 -23.73 5.53 4.18
C ALA A 309 -23.87 4.02 3.95
N ALA A 310 -23.07 3.44 3.05
CA ALA A 310 -23.05 2.01 2.79
C ALA A 310 -22.55 1.22 4.02
N VAL A 311 -21.47 1.66 4.65
CA VAL A 311 -20.92 1.07 5.87
C VAL A 311 -21.96 1.11 6.99
N LYS A 312 -22.54 2.28 7.24
CA LYS A 312 -23.54 2.47 8.31
C LYS A 312 -24.78 1.59 8.10
N ALA A 313 -25.23 1.42 6.87
CA ALA A 313 -26.38 0.60 6.56
C ALA A 313 -26.16 -0.89 6.85
N GLU A 314 -24.92 -1.40 6.67
CA GLU A 314 -24.59 -2.82 6.84
C GLU A 314 -24.07 -3.15 8.25
N THR A 315 -23.40 -2.21 8.92
CA THR A 315 -22.73 -2.44 10.20
C THR A 315 -23.29 -1.62 11.35
N GLY A 316 -24.07 -0.58 11.08
CA GLY A 316 -24.49 0.41 12.07
C GLY A 316 -23.38 1.36 12.53
N VAL A 317 -22.19 1.32 11.90
CA VAL A 317 -21.01 2.10 12.26
C VAL A 317 -20.86 3.29 11.31
N ASP A 318 -20.51 4.45 11.85
CA ASP A 318 -20.06 5.59 11.05
C ASP A 318 -18.52 5.52 10.95
N PRO A 319 -17.93 5.33 9.75
CA PRO A 319 -16.48 5.24 9.61
C PRO A 319 -15.80 6.58 9.83
N GLU A 320 -14.71 6.58 10.60
CA GLU A 320 -13.84 7.73 10.73
C GLU A 320 -13.04 7.94 9.44
N PRO A 321 -13.13 9.11 8.75
CA PRO A 321 -12.22 9.43 7.66
C PRO A 321 -10.83 9.73 8.22
N SER A 322 -9.80 9.06 7.72
CA SER A 322 -8.45 9.11 8.29
C SER A 322 -7.37 9.15 7.21
N THR A 323 -6.20 9.71 7.56
CA THR A 323 -4.99 9.72 6.74
C THR A 323 -3.82 8.99 7.42
N THR A 324 -4.09 8.33 8.55
CA THR A 324 -3.08 7.62 9.35
C THR A 324 -2.68 6.28 8.74
N GLY A 325 -1.55 5.72 9.18
CA GLY A 325 -1.05 4.41 8.79
C GLY A 325 0.11 4.44 7.80
N GLY A 326 0.41 3.29 7.22
CA GLY A 326 1.43 3.10 6.19
C GLY A 326 1.00 3.71 4.84
N THR A 327 1.82 3.50 3.83
CA THR A 327 1.47 3.87 2.44
C THR A 327 0.79 2.68 1.74
N SER A 328 0.14 2.92 0.62
CA SER A 328 -0.49 1.92 -0.24
C SER A 328 -0.44 2.37 -1.71
N ASP A 329 -0.85 1.53 -2.62
CA ASP A 329 -0.90 1.86 -4.06
C ASP A 329 -1.96 2.92 -4.42
N ALA A 330 -2.83 3.29 -3.50
CA ALA A 330 -3.69 4.47 -3.64
C ALA A 330 -2.89 5.75 -3.95
N ARG A 331 -1.63 5.83 -3.46
CA ARG A 331 -0.67 6.91 -3.79
C ARG A 331 -0.42 7.10 -5.29
N PHE A 332 -0.51 6.04 -6.08
CA PHE A 332 -0.34 6.09 -7.54
C PHE A 332 -1.68 6.34 -8.23
N LEU A 333 -2.73 5.63 -7.81
CA LEU A 333 -4.07 5.68 -8.41
C LEU A 333 -4.71 7.06 -8.31
N ARG A 334 -4.38 7.85 -7.29
CA ARG A 334 -4.80 9.25 -7.17
C ARG A 334 -4.49 10.12 -8.40
N SER A 335 -3.51 9.71 -9.21
CA SER A 335 -3.17 10.42 -10.46
C SER A 335 -4.19 10.18 -11.59
N VAL A 336 -5.10 9.24 -11.39
CA VAL A 336 -6.13 8.84 -12.37
C VAL A 336 -7.50 9.38 -11.99
N CYS A 337 -7.91 9.20 -10.74
CA CYS A 337 -9.22 9.63 -10.23
C CYS A 337 -9.17 9.81 -8.70
N PRO A 338 -10.23 10.35 -8.05
CA PRO A 338 -10.38 10.32 -6.61
C PRO A 338 -10.35 8.87 -6.07
N VAL A 339 -9.58 8.65 -5.00
CA VAL A 339 -9.34 7.32 -4.40
C VAL A 339 -9.67 7.36 -2.93
N ILE A 340 -10.41 6.36 -2.46
CA ILE A 340 -10.61 6.07 -1.03
C ILE A 340 -10.29 4.60 -0.78
N GLU A 341 -9.72 4.32 0.40
CA GLU A 341 -9.45 2.95 0.81
C GLU A 341 -10.43 2.54 1.90
N PHE A 342 -10.99 1.36 1.75
CA PHE A 342 -11.89 0.78 2.75
C PHE A 342 -11.84 -0.75 2.68
N GLY A 343 -11.65 -1.40 3.83
CA GLY A 343 -11.58 -2.86 3.90
C GLY A 343 -11.61 -3.43 5.30
N LEU A 344 -11.11 -4.65 5.41
CA LEU A 344 -11.19 -5.51 6.59
C LEU A 344 -10.47 -4.96 7.82
N VAL A 345 -10.68 -5.62 8.96
CA VAL A 345 -10.01 -5.30 10.23
C VAL A 345 -8.55 -5.75 10.17
N ASN A 346 -7.62 -4.81 10.40
CA ASN A 346 -6.18 -5.01 10.22
C ASN A 346 -5.45 -5.71 11.39
N ALA A 347 -6.17 -6.20 12.38
CA ALA A 347 -5.60 -6.70 13.63
C ALA A 347 -4.58 -7.84 13.47
N THR A 348 -4.70 -8.65 12.41
CA THR A 348 -3.82 -9.78 12.12
C THR A 348 -2.96 -9.61 10.86
N MET A 349 -3.04 -8.43 10.20
CA MET A 349 -2.27 -8.07 9.02
C MET A 349 -0.76 -8.33 9.25
N HIS A 350 -0.09 -8.97 8.29
CA HIS A 350 1.34 -9.35 8.32
C HIS A 350 1.77 -10.28 9.47
N LYS A 351 0.84 -10.71 10.34
CA LYS A 351 1.15 -11.62 11.45
C LYS A 351 1.10 -13.09 11.04
N THR A 352 1.74 -13.92 11.81
CA THR A 352 1.53 -15.38 11.79
C THR A 352 0.09 -15.70 12.23
N ASN A 353 -0.53 -16.68 11.59
CA ASN A 353 -1.95 -17.00 11.79
C ASN A 353 -2.87 -15.83 11.44
N GLU A 354 -2.57 -15.11 10.36
CA GLU A 354 -3.46 -14.10 9.79
C GLU A 354 -4.86 -14.70 9.61
N ALA A 355 -5.87 -13.95 10.03
CA ALA A 355 -7.25 -14.44 10.01
C ALA A 355 -8.25 -13.28 9.90
N VAL A 356 -9.40 -13.58 9.28
CA VAL A 356 -10.53 -12.66 9.12
C VAL A 356 -11.81 -13.31 9.63
N ALA A 357 -12.71 -12.55 10.23
CA ALA A 357 -14.04 -13.04 10.57
C ALA A 357 -14.84 -13.34 9.28
N VAL A 358 -15.46 -14.53 9.21
CA VAL A 358 -16.28 -14.92 8.05
C VAL A 358 -17.46 -13.97 7.87
N GLU A 359 -18.02 -13.47 8.97
CA GLU A 359 -19.08 -12.47 8.94
C GLU A 359 -18.62 -11.13 8.33
N ASP A 360 -17.37 -10.71 8.61
CA ASP A 360 -16.81 -9.48 8.05
C ASP A 360 -16.60 -9.57 6.54
N LEU A 361 -16.22 -10.76 6.02
CA LEU A 361 -16.15 -10.98 4.57
C LEU A 361 -17.54 -10.81 3.93
N ALA A 362 -18.55 -11.44 4.51
CA ALA A 362 -19.91 -11.34 3.98
C ALA A 362 -20.45 -9.90 4.06
N ALA A 363 -20.18 -9.18 5.16
CA ALA A 363 -20.58 -7.79 5.32
C ALA A 363 -19.84 -6.87 4.35
N LEU A 364 -18.53 -7.05 4.16
CA LEU A 364 -17.72 -6.24 3.24
C LEU A 364 -18.18 -6.43 1.79
N GLY A 365 -18.53 -7.66 1.37
CA GLY A 365 -19.10 -7.93 0.05
C GLY A 365 -20.40 -7.13 -0.19
N ARG A 366 -21.30 -7.09 0.81
CA ARG A 366 -22.54 -6.29 0.73
C ARG A 366 -22.27 -4.79 0.71
N ILE A 367 -21.30 -4.32 1.53
CA ILE A 367 -20.88 -2.91 1.54
C ILE A 367 -20.35 -2.50 0.16
N TYR A 368 -19.45 -3.28 -0.44
CA TYR A 368 -18.90 -2.98 -1.76
C TYR A 368 -19.98 -3.01 -2.85
N ALA A 369 -20.91 -3.96 -2.78
CA ALA A 369 -22.03 -4.02 -3.72
C ALA A 369 -22.95 -2.78 -3.62
N ARG A 370 -23.17 -2.28 -2.39
CA ARG A 370 -23.95 -1.06 -2.16
C ARG A 370 -23.22 0.17 -2.69
N ILE A 371 -21.92 0.34 -2.34
CA ILE A 371 -21.10 1.42 -2.87
C ILE A 371 -21.14 1.42 -4.40
N ALA A 372 -20.92 0.26 -5.03
CA ALA A 372 -20.91 0.17 -6.48
C ALA A 372 -22.26 0.58 -7.09
N ARG A 373 -23.38 0.12 -6.54
CA ARG A 373 -24.71 0.52 -7.02
C ARG A 373 -24.94 2.02 -6.89
N ASP A 374 -24.60 2.61 -5.75
CA ASP A 374 -24.86 4.02 -5.46
C ASP A 374 -23.96 4.93 -6.33
N VAL A 375 -22.67 4.57 -6.50
CA VAL A 375 -21.74 5.26 -7.42
C VAL A 375 -22.22 5.20 -8.86
N LEU A 376 -22.57 4.00 -9.34
CA LEU A 376 -22.99 3.81 -10.73
C LEU A 376 -24.37 4.45 -11.03
N ALA A 377 -25.22 4.63 -10.02
CA ALA A 377 -26.46 5.40 -10.12
C ALA A 377 -26.22 6.93 -10.10
N GLY A 378 -24.99 7.40 -9.96
CA GLY A 378 -24.63 8.83 -9.93
C GLY A 378 -24.96 9.51 -8.60
N GLN A 379 -24.95 8.78 -7.50
CA GLN A 379 -25.20 9.31 -6.14
C GLN A 379 -23.91 9.70 -5.40
N ALA A 380 -22.76 9.52 -6.03
CA ALA A 380 -21.43 9.83 -5.47
C ALA A 380 -20.72 10.96 -6.21
#